data_41a0f2435e5bf850f70d8116e15b02bb
#
_entry.id   41a0f2435e5bf850f70d8116e15b02bb
#
_cell.length_a   1.000
_cell.length_b   1.000
_cell.length_c   1.000
_cell.angle_alpha   90.00
_cell.angle_beta   90.00
_cell.angle_gamma   90.00
#
_symmetry.space_group_name_H-M   'P 1'
#
loop_
_entity.id
_entity.type
_entity.pdbx_description
1 polymer ?
#
loop_
_entity_poly.entity_id
_entity_poly.type
_entity_poly.pdbx_seq_one_letter_code
_entity_poly.pdbx_strand_id
1 'polypeptide(L)'
;MPLKLSLKPGEKFVLNGAVLANGDKRTSLVLQNKACVLREKDIMQPENATTPARRIYFPIMMMYLAPEDTELYYNDFALRMTEFMGAIRNRAALATCVEISRDVMGGTYYKALMACKKLFEFEGER
;
A
#
# COMPACT_ATOMS: atom_id res chain seq x y z
N MET A 1 0.68 21.41 -2.27
CA MET A 1 0.34 21.41 -3.71
C MET A 1 -0.95 20.66 -3.94
N PRO A 2 -1.85 21.19 -4.78
CA PRO A 2 -3.07 20.45 -5.13
C PRO A 2 -2.73 19.17 -5.89
N LEU A 3 -3.46 18.11 -5.60
CA LEU A 3 -3.33 16.85 -6.30
C LEU A 3 -4.54 16.66 -7.21
N LYS A 4 -4.29 16.45 -8.50
CA LYS A 4 -5.34 16.19 -9.46
C LYS A 4 -5.52 14.69 -9.66
N LEU A 5 -6.76 14.22 -9.53
CA LEU A 5 -7.12 12.82 -9.73
C LEU A 5 -8.06 12.72 -10.92
N SER A 6 -7.66 11.95 -11.94
CA SER A 6 -8.53 11.62 -13.06
C SER A 6 -9.17 10.27 -12.80
N LEU A 7 -10.49 10.22 -12.75
CA LEU A 7 -11.24 9.02 -12.39
C LEU A 7 -12.02 8.49 -13.58
N LYS A 8 -11.91 7.19 -13.81
CA LYS A 8 -12.70 6.50 -14.83
C LYS A 8 -14.12 6.30 -14.34
N PRO A 9 -15.08 6.09 -15.25
CA PRO A 9 -16.44 5.76 -14.82
C PRO A 9 -16.45 4.54 -13.89
N GLY A 10 -17.14 4.67 -12.77
CA GLY A 10 -17.27 3.58 -11.79
C GLY A 10 -16.02 3.29 -10.98
N GLU A 11 -14.95 4.01 -11.20
CA GLU A 11 -13.70 3.76 -10.47
C GLU A 11 -13.89 4.04 -8.97
N LYS A 12 -13.44 3.10 -8.14
CA LYS A 12 -13.49 3.26 -6.69
C LYS A 12 -12.18 3.84 -6.18
N PHE A 13 -12.26 4.57 -5.06
CA PHE A 13 -11.08 5.08 -4.40
C PHE A 13 -11.41 5.32 -2.93
N VAL A 14 -10.38 5.39 -2.11
CA VAL A 14 -10.52 5.67 -0.68
C VAL A 14 -10.00 7.08 -0.43
N LEU A 15 -10.77 7.87 0.31
CA LEU A 15 -10.40 9.23 0.70
C LEU A 15 -10.62 9.38 2.19
N ASN A 16 -9.53 9.49 2.95
CA ASN A 16 -9.56 9.59 4.42
C ASN A 16 -10.44 8.51 5.07
N GLY A 17 -10.28 7.27 4.60
CA GLY A 17 -11.01 6.13 5.13
C GLY A 17 -12.39 5.91 4.53
N ALA A 18 -12.91 6.85 3.76
CA ALA A 18 -14.21 6.71 3.10
C ALA A 18 -14.04 6.07 1.73
N VAL A 19 -14.81 5.04 1.45
CA VAL A 19 -14.82 4.41 0.13
C VAL A 19 -15.79 5.16 -0.77
N LEU A 20 -15.27 5.66 -1.90
CA LEU A 20 -16.05 6.44 -2.86
C LEU A 20 -16.03 5.74 -4.21
N ALA A 21 -17.10 5.91 -4.97
CA ALA A 21 -17.17 5.40 -6.33
C ALA A 21 -17.52 6.55 -7.27
N ASN A 22 -16.77 6.66 -8.37
CA ASN A 22 -17.10 7.65 -9.39
C ASN A 22 -18.39 7.24 -10.10
N GLY A 23 -19.12 8.23 -10.58
CA GLY A 23 -20.35 7.98 -11.33
C GLY A 23 -20.06 7.41 -12.72
N ASP A 24 -21.00 7.60 -13.62
CA ASP A 24 -20.96 6.99 -14.96
C ASP A 24 -20.14 7.76 -15.99
N LYS A 25 -19.53 8.87 -15.60
CA LYS A 25 -18.69 9.69 -16.49
C LYS A 25 -17.29 9.88 -15.93
N ARG A 26 -16.32 9.99 -16.83
CA ARG A 26 -14.95 10.32 -16.44
C ARG A 26 -14.96 11.69 -15.76
N THR A 27 -14.25 11.79 -14.64
CA THR A 27 -14.26 12.98 -13.79
C THR A 27 -12.86 13.29 -13.31
N SER A 28 -12.59 14.57 -13.08
CA SER A 28 -11.35 15.02 -12.44
C SER A 28 -11.69 15.67 -11.11
N LEU A 29 -10.94 15.30 -10.08
CA LEU A 29 -11.03 15.94 -8.77
C LEU A 29 -9.70 16.59 -8.45
N VAL A 30 -9.76 17.74 -7.78
CA VAL A 30 -8.56 18.43 -7.32
C VAL A 30 -8.60 18.49 -5.81
N LEU A 31 -7.61 17.84 -5.17
CA LEU A 31 -7.48 17.91 -3.72
C LEU A 31 -6.76 19.18 -3.34
N GLN A 32 -7.42 20.02 -2.56
CA GLN A 32 -6.86 21.31 -2.13
C GLN A 32 -6.00 21.17 -0.88
N ASN A 33 -6.32 20.17 -0.06
CA ASN A 33 -5.64 19.95 1.21
C ASN A 33 -5.05 18.55 1.26
N LYS A 34 -4.16 18.32 2.22
CA LYS A 34 -3.56 17.01 2.41
C LYS A 34 -4.63 16.00 2.83
N ALA A 35 -4.63 14.86 2.18
CA ALA A 35 -5.56 13.78 2.47
C ALA A 35 -4.93 12.44 2.14
N CYS A 36 -5.41 11.37 2.81
CA CYS A 36 -4.98 10.01 2.49
C CYS A 36 -5.86 9.49 1.36
N VAL A 37 -5.26 9.25 0.19
CA VAL A 37 -5.97 8.77 -1.00
C VAL A 37 -5.36 7.46 -1.45
N LEU A 38 -6.23 6.50 -1.76
CA LEU A 38 -5.78 5.23 -2.36
C LEU A 38 -6.72 4.90 -3.51
N ARG A 39 -6.14 4.73 -4.70
CA ARG A 39 -6.92 4.44 -5.90
C ARG A 39 -7.24 2.95 -5.99
N GLU A 40 -8.26 2.61 -6.77
CA GLU A 40 -8.75 1.23 -6.90
C GLU A 40 -7.62 0.24 -7.22
N LYS A 41 -6.72 0.60 -8.11
CA LYS A 41 -5.61 -0.28 -8.51
C LYS A 41 -4.66 -0.64 -7.36
N ASP A 42 -4.65 0.17 -6.31
CA ASP A 42 -3.76 -0.01 -5.17
C ASP A 42 -4.47 -0.60 -3.95
N ILE A 43 -5.78 -0.79 -4.03
CA ILE A 43 -6.56 -1.39 -2.95
C ILE A 43 -6.45 -2.91 -3.03
N MET A 44 -5.99 -3.52 -1.93
CA MET A 44 -5.90 -4.98 -1.83
C MET A 44 -6.94 -5.50 -0.87
N GLN A 45 -7.71 -6.50 -1.28
CA GLN A 45 -8.65 -7.17 -0.39
C GLN A 45 -7.90 -8.22 0.44
N PRO A 46 -8.38 -8.54 1.66
CA PRO A 46 -7.70 -9.55 2.49
C PRO A 46 -7.48 -10.88 1.78
N GLU A 47 -8.46 -11.32 1.00
CA GLU A 47 -8.38 -12.59 0.27
C GLU A 47 -7.34 -12.58 -0.85
N ASN A 48 -6.85 -11.41 -1.24
CA ASN A 48 -5.82 -11.28 -2.26
C ASN A 48 -4.41 -11.29 -1.68
N ALA A 49 -4.27 -11.27 -0.36
CA ALA A 49 -2.96 -11.31 0.31
C ALA A 49 -2.49 -12.76 0.39
N THR A 50 -2.15 -13.33 -0.78
CA THR A 50 -1.87 -14.76 -0.92
C THR A 50 -0.40 -15.11 -1.11
N THR A 51 0.47 -14.11 -1.29
CA THR A 51 1.91 -14.33 -1.44
C THR A 51 2.65 -13.63 -0.30
N PRO A 52 3.90 -14.03 -0.01
CA PRO A 52 4.65 -13.37 1.05
C PRO A 52 4.76 -11.85 0.90
N ALA A 53 5.00 -11.35 -0.32
CA ALA A 53 5.09 -9.91 -0.55
C ALA A 53 3.73 -9.23 -0.39
N ARG A 54 2.65 -9.87 -0.85
CA ARG A 54 1.31 -9.32 -0.70
C ARG A 54 0.88 -9.28 0.76
N ARG A 55 1.36 -10.21 1.57
CA ARG A 55 1.09 -10.22 3.01
C ARG A 55 1.83 -9.11 3.74
N ILE A 56 2.89 -8.56 3.14
CA ILE A 56 3.55 -7.36 3.64
C ILE A 56 2.76 -6.11 3.23
N TYR A 57 2.29 -6.08 2.00
CA TYR A 57 1.54 -4.95 1.44
C TYR A 57 0.27 -4.66 2.24
N PHE A 58 -0.48 -5.70 2.56
CA PHE A 58 -1.79 -5.53 3.19
C PHE A 58 -1.75 -4.78 4.52
N PRO A 59 -0.89 -5.15 5.50
CA PRO A 59 -0.85 -4.39 6.75
C PRO A 59 -0.34 -2.96 6.57
N ILE A 60 0.55 -2.70 5.62
CA ILE A 60 0.98 -1.32 5.34
C ILE A 60 -0.20 -0.51 4.83
N MET A 61 -0.97 -1.08 3.90
CA MET A 61 -2.18 -0.44 3.38
C MET A 61 -3.16 -0.10 4.52
N MET A 62 -3.35 -1.03 5.45
CA MET A 62 -4.25 -0.80 6.57
C MET A 62 -3.74 0.27 7.53
N MET A 63 -2.42 0.34 7.74
CA MET A 63 -1.85 1.44 8.55
C MET A 63 -2.09 2.79 7.89
N TYR A 64 -2.06 2.82 6.55
CA TYR A 64 -2.34 4.03 5.80
C TYR A 64 -3.81 4.42 5.87
N LEU A 65 -4.72 3.44 5.75
CA LEU A 65 -6.16 3.69 5.69
C LEU A 65 -6.83 3.79 7.07
N ALA A 66 -6.28 3.10 8.07
CA ALA A 66 -6.87 3.02 9.41
C ALA A 66 -5.81 3.33 10.47
N PRO A 67 -5.39 4.61 10.58
CA PRO A 67 -4.32 4.99 11.52
C PRO A 67 -4.62 4.64 12.98
N GLU A 68 -5.89 4.54 13.34
CA GLU A 68 -6.31 4.16 14.69
C GLU A 68 -5.92 2.73 15.07
N ASP A 69 -5.71 1.87 14.06
CA ASP A 69 -5.34 0.46 14.28
C ASP A 69 -3.87 0.19 13.95
N THR A 70 -3.03 1.23 13.92
CA THR A 70 -1.64 1.13 13.50
C THR A 70 -0.87 0.04 14.24
N GLU A 71 -1.02 -0.03 15.56
CA GLU A 71 -0.27 -1.00 16.36
C GLU A 71 -0.58 -2.45 15.95
N LEU A 72 -1.85 -2.74 15.73
CA LEU A 72 -2.29 -4.07 15.30
C LEU A 72 -1.63 -4.47 13.97
N TYR A 73 -1.70 -3.58 13.00
CA TYR A 73 -1.16 -3.87 11.67
C TYR A 73 0.35 -3.78 11.63
N TYR A 74 0.97 -2.96 12.48
CA TYR A 74 2.42 -2.91 12.57
C TYR A 74 2.99 -4.25 13.03
N ASN A 75 2.36 -4.89 14.01
CA ASN A 75 2.81 -6.19 14.48
C ASN A 75 2.73 -7.25 13.40
N ASP A 76 1.64 -7.24 12.62
CA ASP A 76 1.50 -8.15 11.48
C ASP A 76 2.57 -7.86 10.40
N PHE A 77 2.77 -6.58 10.09
CA PHE A 77 3.81 -6.16 9.15
C PHE A 77 5.19 -6.68 9.57
N ALA A 78 5.54 -6.48 10.84
CA ALA A 78 6.86 -6.87 11.35
C ALA A 78 7.07 -8.38 11.21
N LEU A 79 6.06 -9.16 11.53
CA LEU A 79 6.11 -10.61 11.38
C LEU A 79 6.32 -11.03 9.92
N ARG A 80 5.47 -10.48 9.03
CA ARG A 80 5.55 -10.83 7.60
C ARG A 80 6.87 -10.38 6.97
N MET A 81 7.35 -9.21 7.34
CA MET A 81 8.63 -8.71 6.83
C MET A 81 9.79 -9.58 7.29
N THR A 82 9.78 -9.99 8.56
CA THR A 82 10.82 -10.86 9.11
C THR A 82 10.85 -12.20 8.37
N GLU A 83 9.69 -12.79 8.13
CA GLU A 83 9.58 -14.04 7.38
C GLU A 83 10.11 -13.87 5.96
N PHE A 84 9.72 -12.79 5.29
CA PHE A 84 10.14 -12.54 3.91
C PHE A 84 11.66 -12.37 3.82
N MET A 85 12.23 -11.54 4.70
CA MET A 85 13.68 -11.29 4.68
C MET A 85 14.48 -12.54 5.00
N GLY A 86 13.92 -13.44 5.79
CA GLY A 86 14.57 -14.70 6.10
C GLY A 86 14.57 -15.69 4.95
N ALA A 87 13.64 -15.55 4.02
CA ALA A 87 13.46 -16.48 2.91
C ALA A 87 14.09 -16.00 1.60
N ILE A 88 14.20 -14.68 1.41
CA ILE A 88 14.69 -14.10 0.16
C ILE A 88 16.21 -13.98 0.17
N ARG A 89 16.85 -14.24 -0.97
CA ARG A 89 18.31 -14.16 -1.10
C ARG A 89 18.78 -13.07 -2.05
N ASN A 90 17.86 -12.50 -2.81
CA ASN A 90 18.18 -11.44 -3.75
C ASN A 90 18.55 -10.16 -3.01
N ARG A 91 19.74 -9.61 -3.29
CA ARG A 91 20.21 -8.40 -2.61
C ARG A 91 19.36 -7.18 -2.88
N ALA A 92 18.89 -7.04 -4.11
CA ALA A 92 18.02 -5.91 -4.47
C ALA A 92 16.71 -5.98 -3.70
N ALA A 93 16.14 -7.19 -3.54
CA ALA A 93 14.93 -7.39 -2.76
C ALA A 93 15.15 -7.05 -1.29
N LEU A 94 16.29 -7.47 -0.73
CA LEU A 94 16.63 -7.16 0.67
C LEU A 94 16.78 -5.66 0.87
N ALA A 95 17.42 -4.96 -0.07
CA ALA A 95 17.55 -3.50 0.00
C ALA A 95 16.18 -2.82 -0.03
N THR A 96 15.27 -3.33 -0.86
CA THR A 96 13.91 -2.83 -0.91
C THR A 96 13.18 -3.07 0.42
N CYS A 97 13.40 -4.23 1.04
CA CYS A 97 12.81 -4.53 2.35
C CYS A 97 13.28 -3.53 3.42
N VAL A 98 14.56 -3.17 3.40
CA VAL A 98 15.10 -2.18 4.35
C VAL A 98 14.46 -0.81 4.11
N GLU A 99 14.32 -0.42 2.85
CA GLU A 99 13.67 0.84 2.47
C GLU A 99 12.23 0.88 2.97
N ILE A 100 11.47 -0.20 2.74
CA ILE A 100 10.09 -0.31 3.20
C ILE A 100 10.00 -0.18 4.72
N SER A 101 10.86 -0.91 5.43
CA SER A 101 10.86 -0.90 6.90
C SER A 101 11.14 0.49 7.44
N ARG A 102 12.07 1.20 6.81
CA ARG A 102 12.40 2.56 7.20
C ARG A 102 11.21 3.50 6.99
N ASP A 103 10.53 3.37 5.85
CA ASP A 103 9.37 4.19 5.55
C ASP A 103 8.21 3.91 6.52
N VAL A 104 7.97 2.64 6.85
CA VAL A 104 6.92 2.26 7.80
C VAL A 104 7.22 2.85 9.18
N MET A 105 8.46 2.72 9.64
CA MET A 105 8.85 3.24 10.95
C MET A 105 8.77 4.77 11.00
N GLY A 106 8.98 5.42 9.87
CA GLY A 106 8.86 6.87 9.75
C GLY A 106 7.45 7.38 9.50
N GLY A 107 6.47 6.48 9.34
CA GLY A 107 5.09 6.85 9.10
C GLY A 107 4.76 7.25 7.67
N THR A 108 5.68 7.04 6.73
CA THR A 108 5.45 7.34 5.31
C THR A 108 4.87 6.12 4.59
N TYR A 109 3.65 5.77 4.96
CA TYR A 109 3.04 4.51 4.52
C TYR A 109 2.78 4.44 3.03
N TYR A 110 2.38 5.54 2.39
CA TYR A 110 2.12 5.51 0.95
C TYR A 110 3.41 5.19 0.18
N LYS A 111 4.51 5.81 0.58
CA LYS A 111 5.81 5.54 -0.04
C LYS A 111 6.21 4.08 0.17
N ALA A 112 5.94 3.54 1.36
CA ALA A 112 6.20 2.14 1.67
C ALA A 112 5.38 1.22 0.77
N LEU A 113 4.10 1.56 0.49
CA LEU A 113 3.26 0.80 -0.41
C LEU A 113 3.84 0.74 -1.81
N MET A 114 4.28 1.88 -2.34
CA MET A 114 4.85 1.93 -3.67
C MET A 114 6.14 1.13 -3.76
N ALA A 115 6.98 1.19 -2.73
CA ALA A 115 8.20 0.39 -2.67
C ALA A 115 7.87 -1.11 -2.58
N CYS A 116 6.83 -1.45 -1.82
CA CYS A 116 6.42 -2.84 -1.64
C CYS A 116 6.01 -3.50 -2.96
N LYS A 117 5.45 -2.73 -3.89
CA LYS A 117 5.09 -3.26 -5.21
C LYS A 117 6.29 -3.83 -5.96
N LYS A 118 7.48 -3.32 -5.68
CA LYS A 118 8.70 -3.86 -6.30
C LYS A 118 8.96 -5.30 -5.86
N LEU A 119 8.53 -5.66 -4.65
CA LEU A 119 8.71 -7.03 -4.15
C LEU A 119 7.87 -8.03 -4.92
N PHE A 120 6.74 -7.61 -5.48
CA PHE A 120 5.90 -8.49 -6.28
C PHE A 120 6.66 -9.02 -7.50
N GLU A 121 7.56 -8.20 -8.06
CA GLU A 121 8.36 -8.60 -9.22
C GLU A 121 9.36 -9.69 -8.85
N PHE A 122 9.96 -9.60 -7.65
CA PHE A 122 10.92 -10.60 -7.20
C PHE A 122 10.28 -11.96 -6.94
N GLU A 123 8.98 -11.99 -6.64
CA GLU A 123 8.29 -13.26 -6.41
C GLU A 123 8.13 -14.08 -7.69
N GLY A 124 8.17 -13.44 -8.85
CA GLY A 124 8.15 -14.12 -10.12
C GLY A 124 9.50 -14.69 -10.53
N GLU A 125 10.57 -14.32 -9.83
CA GLU A 125 11.93 -14.75 -10.10
C GLU A 125 12.32 -15.89 -9.16
N ARG A 126 12.00 -17.10 -9.52
CA ARG A 126 12.39 -18.26 -8.72
C ARG A 126 13.40 -19.10 -9.46
#